data_11e22835f862d29b6830a7cead324a3c
#
_entry.id   11e22835f862d29b6830a7cead324a3c
#
_cell.length_a   1.000
_cell.length_b   1.000
_cell.length_c   1.000
_cell.angle_alpha   90.00
_cell.angle_beta   90.00
_cell.angle_gamma   90.00
#
_symmetry.space_group_name_H-M   'P 1'
#
loop_
_entity.id
_entity.type
_entity.pdbx_description
1 polymer ?
#
loop_
_entity_poly.entity_id
_entity_poly.type
_entity_poly.pdbx_seq_one_letter_code
_entity_poly.pdbx_strand_id
1 'polypeptide(L)'
;VVDWTVKIGGAAGQGVQTVAEVLSLLLKRSGYYVFSLEDYQSRIRGGHTFTQIRLKDEPVWAARSALDLLVCLDQLTYELHRDEVKKGGLILGSFEAKAETGDRQLIRLDFEKEALQLGNRVFANMVAVGAISQILGLEPGIVEAHIEKVFAKKGXEVVEKNRAALRRGK
;
A
#
# COMPACT_ATOMS: atom_id res chain seq x y z
N VAL A 1 -4.47 -17.58 -13.03
CA VAL A 1 -5.58 -16.95 -12.29
C VAL A 1 -4.99 -16.07 -11.20
N VAL A 2 -5.31 -14.78 -11.24
CA VAL A 2 -4.85 -13.82 -10.23
C VAL A 2 -5.94 -13.63 -9.18
N ASP A 3 -5.58 -13.82 -7.92
CA ASP A 3 -6.47 -13.57 -6.79
C ASP A 3 -5.58 -13.21 -5.60
N TRP A 4 -5.45 -11.92 -5.35
CA TRP A 4 -4.60 -11.41 -4.28
C TRP A 4 -5.40 -10.58 -3.31
N THR A 5 -5.03 -10.64 -2.05
CA THR A 5 -5.61 -9.80 -1.00
C THR A 5 -4.50 -9.00 -0.33
N VAL A 6 -4.66 -7.69 -0.34
CA VAL A 6 -3.70 -6.73 0.22
C VAL A 6 -4.39 -5.96 1.34
N LYS A 7 -3.77 -5.87 2.50
CA LYS A 7 -4.25 -5.02 3.58
C LYS A 7 -3.23 -3.91 3.81
N ILE A 8 -3.71 -2.67 3.89
CA ILE A 8 -2.90 -1.50 4.18
C ILE A 8 -3.39 -0.92 5.49
N GLY A 9 -2.51 -0.77 6.45
CA GLY A 9 -2.90 -0.25 7.76
C GLY A 9 -1.96 0.79 8.29
N GLY A 10 -2.49 1.62 9.17
CA GLY A 10 -1.72 2.69 9.80
C GLY A 10 -2.57 3.47 10.78
N ALA A 11 -1.98 4.51 11.35
CA ALA A 11 -2.70 5.41 12.23
C ALA A 11 -3.61 6.34 11.42
N ALA A 12 -4.65 6.81 12.07
CA ALA A 12 -5.50 7.83 11.46
C ALA A 12 -4.63 9.02 11.04
N GLY A 13 -4.80 9.48 9.81
CA GLY A 13 -4.02 10.59 9.27
C GLY A 13 -2.73 10.18 8.58
N GLN A 14 -2.34 8.92 8.60
CA GLN A 14 -1.13 8.47 7.89
C GLN A 14 -1.35 8.24 6.41
N GLY A 15 -2.57 8.39 5.90
CA GLY A 15 -2.82 8.27 4.48
C GLY A 15 -3.19 6.87 4.01
N VAL A 16 -3.66 6.00 4.91
CA VAL A 16 -4.10 4.65 4.54
C VAL A 16 -5.12 4.72 3.40
N GLN A 17 -6.12 5.58 3.55
CA GLN A 17 -7.18 5.69 2.55
C GLN A 17 -6.64 6.21 1.21
N THR A 18 -5.72 7.18 1.26
CA THR A 18 -5.12 7.72 0.04
C THR A 18 -4.35 6.63 -0.72
N VAL A 19 -3.52 5.88 -0.01
CA VAL A 19 -2.76 4.79 -0.64
C VAL A 19 -3.73 3.77 -1.25
N ALA A 20 -4.76 3.39 -0.50
CA ALA A 20 -5.73 2.40 -0.97
C ALA A 20 -6.50 2.89 -2.20
N GLU A 21 -6.91 4.16 -2.21
CA GLU A 21 -7.64 4.72 -3.36
C GLU A 21 -6.78 4.75 -4.62
N VAL A 22 -5.54 5.22 -4.49
CA VAL A 22 -4.64 5.28 -5.63
C VAL A 22 -4.36 3.87 -6.13
N LEU A 23 -4.08 2.93 -5.23
CA LEU A 23 -3.81 1.55 -5.61
C LEU A 23 -5.02 0.92 -6.32
N SER A 24 -6.23 1.15 -5.79
CA SER A 24 -7.44 0.61 -6.42
C SER A 24 -7.61 1.13 -7.85
N LEU A 25 -7.37 2.41 -8.06
CA LEU A 25 -7.46 3.00 -9.40
C LEU A 25 -6.42 2.39 -10.34
N LEU A 26 -5.19 2.23 -9.85
CA LEU A 26 -4.13 1.64 -10.66
C LEU A 26 -4.46 0.19 -11.04
N LEU A 27 -5.01 -0.58 -10.10
CA LEU A 27 -5.39 -1.96 -10.35
C LEU A 27 -6.50 -2.04 -11.41
N LYS A 28 -7.50 -1.17 -11.30
CA LYS A 28 -8.58 -1.12 -12.28
C LYS A 28 -8.05 -0.75 -13.67
N ARG A 29 -7.15 0.21 -13.74
CA ARG A 29 -6.53 0.60 -15.01
C ARG A 29 -5.64 -0.51 -15.58
N SER A 30 -5.15 -1.38 -14.73
CA SER A 30 -4.34 -2.53 -15.14
C SER A 30 -5.20 -3.73 -15.55
N GLY A 31 -6.51 -3.59 -15.50
CA GLY A 31 -7.43 -4.62 -15.97
C GLY A 31 -7.95 -5.56 -14.89
N TYR A 32 -7.68 -5.27 -13.62
CA TYR A 32 -8.17 -6.12 -12.53
C TYR A 32 -9.51 -5.66 -12.00
N TYR A 33 -10.26 -6.61 -11.47
CA TYR A 33 -11.47 -6.33 -10.70
C TYR A 33 -11.06 -6.19 -9.24
N VAL A 34 -11.67 -5.24 -8.53
CA VAL A 34 -11.25 -4.87 -7.18
C VAL A 34 -12.45 -4.86 -6.24
N PHE A 35 -12.29 -5.45 -5.07
CA PHE A 35 -13.26 -5.36 -3.99
C PHE A 35 -12.55 -4.82 -2.75
N SER A 36 -13.07 -3.74 -2.17
CA SER A 36 -12.46 -3.07 -1.02
C SER A 36 -13.32 -3.17 0.22
N LEU A 37 -12.67 -3.38 1.36
CA LEU A 37 -13.29 -3.38 2.66
C LEU A 37 -12.49 -2.44 3.56
N GLU A 38 -13.17 -1.45 4.14
CA GLU A 38 -12.53 -0.50 5.05
C GLU A 38 -13.00 -0.74 6.47
N ASP A 39 -12.09 -0.60 7.41
CA ASP A 39 -12.44 -0.67 8.81
C ASP A 39 -11.73 0.44 9.57
N TYR A 40 -12.52 1.18 10.30
CA TYR A 40 -12.06 2.24 11.18
C TYR A 40 -12.16 1.72 12.61
N GLN A 41 -11.18 0.92 13.00
CA GLN A 41 -11.10 0.51 14.39
C GLN A 41 -10.60 1.69 15.19
N SER A 42 -11.54 2.50 15.41
CA SER A 42 -11.44 3.82 15.92
C SER A 42 -10.74 3.88 17.28
N ARG A 43 -11.05 4.77 17.96
CA ARG A 43 -10.72 5.40 19.23
C ARG A 43 -10.23 4.46 20.33
N ILE A 44 -10.72 3.24 20.39
CA ILE A 44 -10.36 2.29 21.45
C ILE A 44 -8.96 1.73 21.27
N ARG A 45 -8.45 1.70 20.00
CA ARG A 45 -7.14 1.16 19.69
C ARG A 45 -6.20 2.21 19.10
N GLY A 46 -6.28 3.43 19.60
CA GLY A 46 -5.36 4.49 19.21
C GLY A 46 -5.54 5.01 17.80
N GLY A 47 -6.76 4.88 17.26
CA GLY A 47 -7.05 5.41 15.94
C GLY A 47 -6.50 4.58 14.78
N HIS A 48 -6.32 3.29 14.99
CA HIS A 48 -5.85 2.39 13.92
C HIS A 48 -6.92 2.27 12.83
N THR A 49 -6.49 2.36 11.58
CA THR A 49 -7.36 2.16 10.41
C THR A 49 -6.71 1.19 9.45
N PHE A 50 -7.54 0.50 8.68
CA PHE A 50 -7.02 -0.32 7.58
C PHE A 50 -8.01 -0.36 6.43
N THR A 51 -7.49 -0.66 5.25
CA THR A 51 -8.29 -0.96 4.06
C THR A 51 -7.77 -2.28 3.50
N GLN A 52 -8.69 -3.19 3.21
CA GLN A 52 -8.34 -4.46 2.61
C GLN A 52 -8.88 -4.50 1.18
N ILE A 53 -8.02 -4.87 0.25
CA ILE A 53 -8.32 -4.87 -1.17
C ILE A 53 -8.10 -6.28 -1.71
N ARG A 54 -9.14 -6.84 -2.34
CA ARG A 54 -9.00 -8.09 -3.06
C ARG A 54 -9.01 -7.76 -4.55
N LEU A 55 -8.02 -8.27 -5.28
CA LEU A 55 -7.92 -8.06 -6.72
C LEU A 55 -7.93 -9.40 -7.44
N LYS A 56 -8.66 -9.46 -8.53
CA LYS A 56 -8.79 -10.66 -9.34
C LYS A 56 -8.82 -10.32 -10.82
N ASP A 57 -8.50 -11.30 -11.64
CA ASP A 57 -8.64 -11.16 -13.10
C ASP A 57 -10.04 -11.53 -13.57
N GLU A 58 -10.98 -11.74 -12.65
CA GLU A 58 -12.39 -11.95 -12.92
C GLU A 58 -13.22 -11.23 -11.86
N PRO A 59 -14.52 -11.01 -12.09
CA PRO A 59 -15.32 -10.24 -11.13
C PRO A 59 -15.25 -10.80 -9.71
N VAL A 60 -15.21 -9.89 -8.74
CA VAL A 60 -15.06 -10.25 -7.33
C VAL A 60 -16.12 -9.50 -6.51
N TRP A 61 -16.80 -10.24 -5.64
CA TRP A 61 -17.94 -9.74 -4.88
C TRP A 61 -17.78 -9.84 -3.37
N ALA A 62 -16.66 -10.37 -2.88
CA ALA A 62 -16.47 -10.62 -1.47
C ALA A 62 -15.02 -10.45 -1.06
N ALA A 63 -14.79 -10.13 0.22
CA ALA A 63 -13.46 -10.10 0.80
C ALA A 63 -12.99 -11.52 1.11
N ARG A 64 -11.67 -11.64 1.30
CA ARG A 64 -11.03 -12.89 1.71
C ARG A 64 -10.10 -12.57 2.87
N SER A 65 -10.10 -13.44 3.88
CA SER A 65 -9.39 -13.14 5.12
C SER A 65 -7.88 -13.35 5.07
N ALA A 66 -7.42 -14.32 4.28
CA ALA A 66 -5.98 -14.59 4.20
C ALA A 66 -5.29 -13.56 3.31
N LEU A 67 -4.25 -12.93 3.84
CA LEU A 67 -3.55 -11.86 3.14
C LEU A 67 -2.36 -12.39 2.35
N ASP A 68 -2.22 -11.92 1.12
CA ASP A 68 -1.02 -12.13 0.32
C ASP A 68 0.02 -11.06 0.63
N LEU A 69 -0.42 -9.85 0.95
CA LEU A 69 0.45 -8.73 1.25
C LEU A 69 -0.15 -7.89 2.38
N LEU A 70 0.66 -7.59 3.37
CA LEU A 70 0.32 -6.64 4.44
C LEU A 70 1.26 -5.45 4.31
N VAL A 71 0.69 -4.25 4.19
CA VAL A 71 1.47 -3.02 4.11
C VAL A 71 1.30 -2.27 5.41
N CYS A 72 2.41 -2.06 6.12
CA CYS A 72 2.40 -1.46 7.44
C CYS A 72 2.97 -0.05 7.38
N LEU A 73 2.09 0.94 7.57
CA LEU A 73 2.55 2.32 7.67
C LEU A 73 3.05 2.63 9.09
N ASP A 74 2.77 1.75 10.06
CA ASP A 74 3.25 1.89 11.42
C ASP A 74 3.45 0.52 12.08
N GLN A 75 4.04 0.53 13.25
CA GLN A 75 4.35 -0.68 14.01
C GLN A 75 3.09 -1.43 14.44
N LEU A 76 2.06 -0.69 14.84
CA LEU A 76 0.82 -1.30 15.34
C LEU A 76 0.17 -2.18 14.26
N THR A 77 0.22 -1.75 13.01
CA THR A 77 -0.33 -2.54 11.90
C THR A 77 0.36 -3.90 11.82
N TYR A 78 1.67 -3.91 11.94
CA TYR A 78 2.43 -5.16 11.94
C TYR A 78 1.96 -6.06 13.09
N GLU A 79 1.88 -5.50 14.30
CA GLU A 79 1.52 -6.28 15.49
C GLU A 79 0.10 -6.84 15.41
N LEU A 80 -0.85 -6.05 14.90
CA LEU A 80 -2.25 -6.47 14.85
C LEU A 80 -2.54 -7.47 13.73
N HIS A 81 -1.85 -7.35 12.60
CA HIS A 81 -2.28 -8.05 11.39
C HIS A 81 -1.30 -9.07 10.84
N ARG A 82 -0.09 -9.18 11.40
CA ARG A 82 0.92 -10.08 10.83
C ARG A 82 0.44 -11.53 10.71
N ASP A 83 -0.36 -11.97 11.66
CA ASP A 83 -0.84 -13.36 11.66
C ASP A 83 -1.93 -13.62 10.62
N GLU A 84 -2.46 -12.58 10.02
CA GLU A 84 -3.43 -12.70 8.92
C GLU A 84 -2.73 -13.01 7.59
N VAL A 85 -1.42 -12.77 7.51
CA VAL A 85 -0.66 -13.03 6.28
C VAL A 85 -0.46 -14.53 6.13
N LYS A 86 -0.80 -15.04 4.96
CA LYS A 86 -0.70 -16.46 4.70
C LYS A 86 0.75 -16.91 4.62
N LYS A 87 0.97 -18.23 4.74
CA LYS A 87 2.28 -18.82 4.55
C LYS A 87 2.82 -18.44 3.17
N GLY A 88 4.06 -17.95 3.13
CA GLY A 88 4.64 -17.47 1.87
C GLY A 88 4.25 -16.06 1.48
N GLY A 89 3.41 -15.41 2.26
CA GLY A 89 3.00 -14.05 1.97
C GLY A 89 4.06 -13.01 2.33
N LEU A 90 3.77 -11.76 2.00
CA LEU A 90 4.72 -10.64 2.13
C LEU A 90 4.23 -9.63 3.16
N ILE A 91 5.16 -9.07 3.93
CA ILE A 91 4.88 -7.94 4.81
C ILE A 91 5.84 -6.82 4.43
N LEU A 92 5.27 -5.67 4.04
CA LEU A 92 6.03 -4.52 3.57
C LEU A 92 5.82 -3.35 4.49
N GLY A 93 6.87 -2.65 4.83
CA GLY A 93 6.72 -1.37 5.49
C GLY A 93 7.74 -1.08 6.56
N SER A 94 7.36 -0.14 7.43
CA SER A 94 8.20 0.35 8.50
C SER A 94 7.78 -0.33 9.80
N PHE A 95 8.57 -1.30 10.22
CA PHE A 95 8.27 -2.04 11.44
C PHE A 95 9.52 -2.75 11.96
N GLU A 96 9.50 -3.06 13.25
CA GLU A 96 10.51 -3.92 13.85
C GLU A 96 9.88 -5.29 14.05
N ALA A 97 10.50 -6.30 13.46
CA ALA A 97 10.04 -7.68 13.59
C ALA A 97 10.95 -8.41 14.55
N LYS A 98 10.34 -9.09 15.49
CA LYS A 98 11.08 -10.07 16.28
C LYS A 98 11.32 -11.28 15.39
N ALA A 99 12.29 -12.11 15.76
CA ALA A 99 12.90 -13.08 14.86
C ALA A 99 11.96 -14.12 14.22
N GLU A 100 10.76 -14.23 14.67
CA GLU A 100 9.87 -15.28 14.20
C GLU A 100 8.77 -14.77 13.30
N THR A 101 9.04 -14.84 12.01
CA THR A 101 8.04 -14.44 11.03
C THR A 101 7.45 -15.63 10.27
N GLY A 102 7.89 -16.84 10.66
CA GLY A 102 7.47 -18.04 9.95
C GLY A 102 7.96 -18.01 8.52
N ASP A 103 7.13 -18.44 7.59
CA ASP A 103 7.48 -18.48 6.17
C ASP A 103 7.16 -17.20 5.43
N ARG A 104 6.86 -16.12 6.15
CA ARG A 104 6.51 -14.85 5.52
C ARG A 104 7.77 -14.08 5.18
N GLN A 105 7.74 -13.38 4.04
CA GLN A 105 8.85 -12.54 3.62
C GLN A 105 8.66 -11.12 4.13
N LEU A 106 9.72 -10.54 4.66
CA LEU A 106 9.68 -9.18 5.18
C LEU A 106 10.46 -8.26 4.25
N ILE A 107 9.81 -7.18 3.83
CA ILE A 107 10.45 -6.12 3.06
C ILE A 107 10.34 -4.84 3.88
N ARG A 108 11.46 -4.42 4.43
CA ARG A 108 11.49 -3.22 5.28
C ARG A 108 11.77 -2.00 4.43
N LEU A 109 10.86 -1.06 4.48
CA LEU A 109 11.00 0.21 3.76
C LEU A 109 10.34 1.30 4.60
N ASP A 110 11.13 2.26 5.02
CA ASP A 110 10.61 3.39 5.78
C ASP A 110 10.13 4.46 4.81
N PHE A 111 8.83 4.48 4.58
CA PHE A 111 8.23 5.37 3.60
C PHE A 111 8.46 6.83 3.93
N GLU A 112 8.41 7.20 5.22
CA GLU A 112 8.63 8.59 5.63
C GLU A 112 10.08 9.01 5.41
N LYS A 113 11.03 8.12 5.74
CA LYS A 113 12.45 8.42 5.55
C LYS A 113 12.75 8.66 4.07
N GLU A 114 12.22 7.80 3.20
CA GLU A 114 12.42 7.97 1.76
C GLU A 114 11.80 9.27 1.26
N ALA A 115 10.60 9.60 1.78
CA ALA A 115 9.92 10.83 1.39
C ALA A 115 10.69 12.08 1.86
N LEU A 116 11.27 12.03 3.05
CA LEU A 116 12.04 13.16 3.57
C LEU A 116 13.28 13.45 2.71
N GLN A 117 13.86 12.41 2.12
CA GLN A 117 14.97 12.61 1.19
C GLN A 117 14.53 13.36 -0.07
N LEU A 118 13.23 13.35 -0.37
CA LEU A 118 12.67 14.12 -1.48
C LEU A 118 12.21 15.52 -1.03
N GLY A 119 12.38 15.82 0.24
CA GLY A 119 12.12 17.13 0.81
C GLY A 119 10.86 17.27 1.64
N ASN A 120 9.99 16.25 1.65
CA ASN A 120 8.76 16.39 2.44
C ASN A 120 8.13 15.03 2.68
N ARG A 121 7.74 14.76 3.91
CA ARG A 121 7.10 13.51 4.30
C ARG A 121 5.75 13.28 3.61
N VAL A 122 5.17 14.33 3.01
CA VAL A 122 3.91 14.20 2.27
C VAL A 122 4.02 13.19 1.11
N PHE A 123 5.24 12.95 0.62
CA PHE A 123 5.44 12.01 -0.48
C PHE A 123 5.50 10.56 -0.03
N ALA A 124 5.37 10.28 1.29
CA ALA A 124 5.44 8.91 1.80
C ALA A 124 4.38 8.00 1.19
N ASN A 125 3.18 8.52 0.94
CA ASN A 125 2.11 7.72 0.35
C ASN A 125 2.47 7.26 -1.05
N MET A 126 3.15 8.10 -1.82
CA MET A 126 3.55 7.72 -3.17
C MET A 126 4.73 6.73 -3.16
N VAL A 127 5.61 6.82 -2.16
CA VAL A 127 6.64 5.80 -1.98
C VAL A 127 5.97 4.45 -1.73
N ALA A 128 4.97 4.43 -0.86
CA ALA A 128 4.23 3.20 -0.57
C ALA A 128 3.55 2.65 -1.82
N VAL A 129 2.87 3.51 -2.58
CA VAL A 129 2.22 3.10 -3.83
C VAL A 129 3.24 2.51 -4.80
N GLY A 130 4.42 3.13 -4.91
CA GLY A 130 5.48 2.62 -5.78
C GLY A 130 5.94 1.22 -5.39
N ALA A 131 6.17 1.00 -4.09
CA ALA A 131 6.60 -0.30 -3.60
C ALA A 131 5.53 -1.37 -3.83
N ILE A 132 4.27 -1.05 -3.52
CA ILE A 132 3.18 -2.00 -3.72
C ILE A 132 3.03 -2.32 -5.22
N SER A 133 3.10 -1.31 -6.07
CA SER A 133 2.97 -1.50 -7.52
C SER A 133 4.07 -2.42 -8.05
N GLN A 134 5.28 -2.26 -7.55
CA GLN A 134 6.41 -3.12 -7.93
C GLN A 134 6.15 -4.56 -7.51
N ILE A 135 5.69 -4.76 -6.28
CA ILE A 135 5.41 -6.10 -5.75
C ILE A 135 4.31 -6.78 -6.57
N LEU A 136 3.27 -6.03 -6.93
CA LEU A 136 2.14 -6.57 -7.69
C LEU A 136 2.45 -6.68 -9.19
N GLY A 137 3.59 -6.17 -9.64
CA GLY A 137 3.99 -6.26 -11.04
C GLY A 137 3.19 -5.36 -11.96
N LEU A 138 2.71 -4.23 -11.46
CA LEU A 138 1.97 -3.30 -12.30
C LEU A 138 2.89 -2.61 -13.29
N GLU A 139 2.38 -2.34 -14.48
CA GLU A 139 3.17 -1.72 -15.54
C GLU A 139 3.54 -0.28 -15.15
N PRO A 140 4.85 0.06 -15.14
CA PRO A 140 5.27 1.39 -14.72
C PRO A 140 4.63 2.53 -15.52
N GLY A 141 4.36 2.32 -16.80
CA GLY A 141 3.72 3.34 -17.62
C GLY A 141 2.33 3.72 -17.12
N ILE A 142 1.56 2.73 -16.67
CA ILE A 142 0.23 2.98 -16.13
C ILE A 142 0.33 3.77 -14.82
N VAL A 143 1.29 3.39 -13.98
CA VAL A 143 1.47 4.05 -12.69
C VAL A 143 1.88 5.51 -12.89
N GLU A 144 2.85 5.76 -13.75
CA GLU A 144 3.33 7.12 -14.00
C GLU A 144 2.27 7.99 -14.66
N ALA A 145 1.51 7.44 -15.60
CA ALA A 145 0.43 8.17 -16.26
C ALA A 145 -0.64 8.63 -15.25
N HIS A 146 -0.94 7.77 -14.27
CA HIS A 146 -1.89 8.14 -13.22
C HIS A 146 -1.38 9.33 -12.41
N ILE A 147 -0.10 9.30 -12.04
CA ILE A 147 0.50 10.39 -11.27
C ILE A 147 0.42 11.70 -12.06
N GLU A 148 0.74 11.67 -13.33
CA GLU A 148 0.62 12.87 -14.18
C GLU A 148 -0.80 13.43 -14.15
N LYS A 149 -1.78 12.56 -14.33
CA LYS A 149 -3.17 12.98 -14.38
C LYS A 149 -3.65 13.59 -13.07
N VAL A 150 -3.31 12.96 -11.96
CA VAL A 150 -3.79 13.39 -10.64
C VAL A 150 -3.12 14.67 -10.18
N PHE A 151 -1.83 14.83 -10.44
CA PHE A 151 -1.07 15.95 -9.91
C PHE A 151 -0.78 17.06 -10.93
N ALA A 152 -1.26 16.94 -12.16
CA ALA A 152 -1.00 17.93 -13.21
C ALA A 152 -1.42 19.33 -12.80
N LYS A 153 -2.53 19.44 -12.07
CA LYS A 153 -3.06 20.73 -11.64
C LYS A 153 -2.23 21.39 -10.54
N LYS A 154 -1.29 20.66 -9.95
CA LYS A 154 -0.47 21.17 -8.85
C LYS A 154 0.93 21.64 -9.29
N GLY A 155 1.18 21.56 -10.57
CA GLY A 155 2.44 22.03 -11.15
C GLY A 155 3.47 20.90 -11.38
N UNK A 156 4.28 21.15 -11.98
CA UNK A 156 5.20 20.28 -12.42
C UNK A 156 6.11 19.75 -11.44
N GLU A 157 6.58 20.65 -10.67
CA GLU A 157 7.46 20.24 -9.60
C GLU A 157 6.80 19.16 -8.72
N VAL A 158 5.53 19.32 -8.42
CA VAL A 158 4.79 18.35 -7.62
C VAL A 158 4.70 17.01 -8.37
N VAL A 159 4.46 17.06 -9.67
CA VAL A 159 4.41 15.85 -10.49
C VAL A 159 5.75 15.11 -10.43
N GLU A 160 6.85 15.83 -10.61
CA GLU A 160 8.17 15.19 -10.60
C GLU A 160 8.53 14.61 -9.24
N LYS A 161 8.16 15.29 -8.15
CA LYS A 161 8.43 14.77 -6.82
C LYS A 161 7.62 13.53 -6.53
N ASN A 162 6.37 13.46 -7.00
CA ASN A 162 5.57 12.26 -6.82
C ASN A 162 6.10 11.10 -7.69
N ARG A 163 6.59 11.40 -8.89
CA ARG A 163 7.25 10.38 -9.71
C ARG A 163 8.51 9.85 -9.02
N ALA A 164 9.30 10.75 -8.43
CA ALA A 164 10.49 10.33 -7.70
C ALA A 164 10.12 9.47 -6.50
N ALA A 165 9.02 9.82 -5.82
CA ALA A 165 8.53 9.04 -4.69
C ALA A 165 8.14 7.62 -5.12
N LEU A 166 7.45 7.50 -6.26
CA LEU A 166 7.11 6.18 -6.80
C LEU A 166 8.37 5.35 -7.05
N ARG A 167 9.37 5.99 -7.67
CA ARG A 167 10.62 5.28 -7.99
C ARG A 167 11.35 4.82 -6.74
N ARG A 168 11.27 5.59 -5.67
CA ARG A 168 11.90 5.21 -4.41
C ARG A 168 11.21 4.01 -3.75
N GLY A 169 9.94 3.81 -4.03
CA GLY A 169 9.22 2.65 -3.53
C GLY A 169 9.54 1.36 -4.27
N LYS A 170 10.22 1.46 -5.41
CA LYS A 170 10.64 0.27 -6.17
C LYS A 170 11.96 -0.28 -5.61
#